data_20c21d5987e2515da6508392b0180687
#
_entry.id   20c21d5987e2515da6508392b0180687
#
_cell.length_a   1.000
_cell.length_b   1.000
_cell.length_c   1.000
_cell.angle_alpha   90.00
_cell.angle_beta   90.00
_cell.angle_gamma   90.00
#
_symmetry.space_group_name_H-M   'P 1'
#
loop_
_entity.id
_entity.type
_entity.pdbx_description
1 polymer ?
#
loop_
_entity_poly.entity_id
_entity_poly.type
_entity_poly.pdbx_seq_one_letter_code
_entity_poly.pdbx_strand_id
1 'polypeptide(L)'
;RKDVDFELIKMEGKVGGELADTALVRGVIIDKDFSHPQMPKEIKDAKIAILTCPFEPPKPKTKHKLDITSVKEFEELQRYERDTFEKMVKQVKDCGANIVACQWGFDDEANSLLLQHQLPAIRWVGGPEIELLAIATNGRIVPRFEDLSFAKLGSAGTIREVTYGTTNENMIVVEDCANSKAVTVLVRGGNKMIVDEAKRSLHDAMCVVRNLITDNRVVYGGAAAEISCSVAVERAADQVSNIEQYAMRSFARALDAIPMALAENSGLPPIETLSHVKSEQTKLGISSLGVDCMDTGVSDMKEQFVFDPLISKRQQFLLATQLVKMILKIDDVIVHKSDEQ
;
A
#
# COMPACT_ATOMS: atom_id res chain seq x y z
N ARG A 1 1.51 -14.82 -16.56
CA ARG A 1 1.59 -13.35 -16.40
C ARG A 1 2.77 -13.04 -15.49
N LYS A 2 3.70 -12.22 -15.98
CA LYS A 2 4.75 -11.63 -15.14
C LYS A 2 4.15 -10.37 -14.51
N ASP A 3 3.46 -10.52 -13.40
CA ASP A 3 2.87 -9.39 -12.66
C ASP A 3 3.16 -9.56 -11.18
N VAL A 4 3.34 -8.45 -10.48
CA VAL A 4 3.61 -8.40 -9.04
C VAL A 4 2.39 -7.81 -8.36
N ASP A 5 1.89 -8.51 -7.36
CA ASP A 5 0.79 -8.04 -6.54
C ASP A 5 1.31 -7.10 -5.45
N PHE A 6 0.86 -5.84 -5.49
CA PHE A 6 1.28 -4.83 -4.51
C PHE A 6 0.61 -5.00 -3.14
N GLU A 7 -0.49 -5.75 -3.07
CA GLU A 7 -1.13 -6.05 -1.80
C GLU A 7 -0.23 -6.89 -0.87
N LEU A 8 0.74 -7.61 -1.47
CA LEU A 8 1.74 -8.38 -0.72
C LEU A 8 2.90 -7.53 -0.18
N ILE A 9 3.00 -6.26 -0.60
CA ILE A 9 4.05 -5.33 -0.18
C ILE A 9 3.41 -4.23 0.66
N LYS A 10 3.40 -4.42 1.98
CA LYS A 10 2.88 -3.41 2.90
C LYS A 10 3.89 -2.28 3.08
N MET A 11 3.43 -1.04 3.01
CA MET A 11 4.21 0.14 3.39
C MET A 11 3.65 0.72 4.68
N GLU A 12 4.40 0.58 5.76
CA GLU A 12 4.06 1.14 7.06
C GLU A 12 4.95 2.32 7.37
N GLY A 13 4.38 3.42 7.85
CA GLY A 13 5.14 4.64 8.14
C GLY A 13 4.98 5.07 9.58
N LYS A 14 6.08 5.28 10.27
CA LYS A 14 6.11 5.79 11.64
C LYS A 14 7.02 7.00 11.77
N VAL A 15 6.48 8.03 12.43
CA VAL A 15 7.22 9.24 12.76
C VAL A 15 8.24 8.93 13.87
N GLY A 16 9.40 9.55 13.76
CA GLY A 16 10.52 9.37 14.69
C GLY A 16 11.68 8.60 14.05
N GLY A 17 12.90 9.00 14.38
CA GLY A 17 14.11 8.54 13.69
C GLY A 17 14.40 9.31 12.40
N GLU A 18 15.39 8.85 11.69
CA GLU A 18 15.82 9.42 10.41
C GLU A 18 15.26 8.62 9.23
N LEU A 19 15.24 9.23 8.06
CA LEU A 19 14.83 8.55 6.83
C LEU A 19 15.73 7.33 6.50
N ALA A 20 17.01 7.43 6.91
CA ALA A 20 17.99 6.35 6.78
C ALA A 20 17.65 5.11 7.61
N ASP A 21 16.81 5.24 8.64
CA ASP A 21 16.34 4.12 9.47
C ASP A 21 15.21 3.31 8.78
N THR A 22 14.82 3.71 7.56
CA THR A 22 13.87 2.96 6.76
C THR A 22 14.41 1.56 6.45
N ALA A 23 13.63 0.54 6.74
CA ALA A 23 14.06 -0.85 6.64
C ALA A 23 13.04 -1.74 5.92
N LEU A 24 13.56 -2.73 5.20
CA LEU A 24 12.77 -3.81 4.64
C LEU A 24 12.67 -4.96 5.65
N VAL A 25 11.46 -5.22 6.12
CA VAL A 25 11.15 -6.34 7.01
C VAL A 25 10.60 -7.51 6.19
N ARG A 26 11.28 -8.65 6.27
CA ARG A 26 10.83 -9.90 5.62
C ARG A 26 9.75 -10.57 6.46
N GLY A 27 8.55 -10.01 6.39
CA GLY A 27 7.42 -10.43 7.19
C GLY A 27 6.36 -9.35 7.24
N VAL A 28 5.52 -9.40 8.27
CA VAL A 28 4.39 -8.48 8.44
C VAL A 28 4.57 -7.66 9.70
N ILE A 29 4.37 -6.35 9.58
CA ILE A 29 4.27 -5.45 10.72
C ILE A 29 2.79 -5.17 10.98
N ILE A 30 2.37 -5.35 12.23
CA ILE A 30 1.04 -5.02 12.70
C ILE A 30 1.18 -3.81 13.63
N ASP A 31 0.50 -2.70 13.29
CA ASP A 31 0.50 -1.47 14.07
C ASP A 31 -0.42 -1.60 15.29
N LYS A 32 -0.08 -2.55 16.16
CA LYS A 32 -0.81 -2.87 17.40
C LYS A 32 0.16 -3.38 18.46
N ASP A 33 -0.28 -3.26 19.70
CA ASP A 33 0.38 -3.83 20.87
C ASP A 33 -0.19 -5.21 21.21
N PHE A 34 0.51 -5.98 22.03
CA PHE A 34 -0.11 -7.10 22.73
C PHE A 34 -1.27 -6.60 23.57
N SER A 35 -2.31 -7.42 23.71
CA SER A 35 -3.55 -7.03 24.40
C SER A 35 -3.34 -6.67 25.88
N HIS A 36 -2.24 -7.09 26.49
CA HIS A 36 -1.88 -6.74 27.87
C HIS A 36 -0.36 -6.55 28.01
N PRO A 37 0.10 -5.53 28.78
CA PRO A 37 1.54 -5.20 28.92
C PRO A 37 2.39 -6.31 29.55
N GLN A 38 1.80 -7.22 30.33
CA GLN A 38 2.48 -8.34 30.99
C GLN A 38 2.65 -9.57 30.09
N MET A 39 2.16 -9.53 28.86
CA MET A 39 2.39 -10.60 27.87
C MET A 39 3.85 -10.62 27.44
N PRO A 40 4.39 -11.81 27.08
CA PRO A 40 5.76 -11.93 26.60
C PRO A 40 5.94 -11.09 25.33
N LYS A 41 7.02 -10.30 25.31
CA LYS A 41 7.31 -9.38 24.18
C LYS A 41 8.00 -10.06 23.00
N GLU A 42 8.43 -11.30 23.17
CA GLU A 42 9.05 -12.12 22.13
C GLU A 42 8.52 -13.54 22.22
N ILE A 43 8.10 -14.08 21.08
CA ILE A 43 7.58 -15.45 20.94
C ILE A 43 8.34 -16.11 19.81
N LYS A 44 9.06 -17.20 20.08
CA LYS A 44 9.77 -18.01 19.10
C LYS A 44 8.89 -19.18 18.66
N ASP A 45 9.15 -19.66 17.43
CA ASP A 45 8.39 -20.76 16.82
C ASP A 45 6.87 -20.53 16.90
N ALA A 46 6.45 -19.36 16.48
CA ALA A 46 5.08 -18.89 16.62
C ALA A 46 4.10 -19.74 15.80
N LYS A 47 3.08 -20.25 16.47
CA LYS A 47 1.89 -20.87 15.88
C LYS A 47 0.70 -19.96 16.11
N ILE A 48 0.25 -19.31 15.07
CA ILE A 48 -0.69 -18.19 15.13
C ILE A 48 -2.09 -18.69 14.83
N ALA A 49 -3.02 -18.51 15.75
CA ALA A 49 -4.45 -18.65 15.50
C ALA A 49 -5.00 -17.31 14.99
N ILE A 50 -5.47 -17.27 13.75
CA ILE A 50 -5.97 -16.06 13.08
C ILE A 50 -7.50 -16.09 13.15
N LEU A 51 -8.10 -15.22 13.97
CA LEU A 51 -9.52 -15.22 14.27
C LEU A 51 -10.21 -13.97 13.75
N THR A 52 -11.35 -14.15 13.09
CA THR A 52 -12.29 -13.08 12.74
C THR A 52 -13.59 -13.16 13.56
N CYS A 53 -13.71 -14.15 14.45
CA CYS A 53 -14.79 -14.21 15.43
C CYS A 53 -14.42 -13.46 16.71
N PRO A 54 -15.41 -12.94 17.43
CA PRO A 54 -15.17 -12.35 18.74
C PRO A 54 -14.54 -13.37 19.71
N PHE A 55 -13.46 -12.94 20.40
CA PHE A 55 -12.77 -13.75 21.40
C PHE A 55 -13.10 -13.21 22.79
N GLU A 56 -14.36 -13.31 23.12
CA GLU A 56 -14.93 -12.86 24.38
C GLU A 56 -16.12 -13.74 24.77
N PRO A 57 -16.55 -13.73 26.03
CA PRO A 57 -17.74 -14.46 26.45
C PRO A 57 -18.96 -14.13 25.57
N PRO A 58 -19.81 -15.11 25.26
CA PRO A 58 -20.97 -14.88 24.41
C PRO A 58 -21.94 -13.91 25.10
N LYS A 59 -22.19 -12.78 24.41
CA LYS A 59 -23.19 -11.80 24.86
C LYS A 59 -24.53 -12.06 24.17
N PRO A 60 -25.67 -11.91 24.88
CA PRO A 60 -26.98 -12.06 24.25
C PRO A 60 -27.16 -11.04 23.12
N LYS A 61 -27.77 -11.47 22.04
CA LYS A 61 -28.09 -10.55 20.93
C LYS A 61 -29.06 -9.46 21.44
N THR A 62 -28.91 -8.25 20.94
CA THR A 62 -29.67 -7.06 21.33
C THR A 62 -31.21 -7.24 21.31
N LYS A 63 -31.72 -8.26 20.60
CA LYS A 63 -33.16 -8.57 20.53
C LYS A 63 -33.66 -9.46 21.68
N HIS A 64 -32.76 -10.03 22.48
CA HIS A 64 -33.09 -10.91 23.58
C HIS A 64 -32.65 -10.27 24.88
N LYS A 65 -33.59 -10.10 25.80
CA LYS A 65 -33.32 -9.67 27.18
C LYS A 65 -33.34 -10.90 28.06
N LEU A 66 -32.36 -11.04 28.97
CA LEU A 66 -32.35 -12.01 30.02
C LEU A 66 -32.96 -11.33 31.23
N ASP A 67 -34.11 -11.81 31.67
CA ASP A 67 -34.72 -11.39 32.93
C ASP A 67 -34.12 -12.24 34.07
N ILE A 68 -33.19 -11.65 34.81
CA ILE A 68 -32.56 -12.25 35.97
C ILE A 68 -33.31 -11.77 37.22
N THR A 69 -33.97 -12.68 37.89
CA THR A 69 -34.82 -12.37 39.05
C THR A 69 -34.20 -12.79 40.38
N SER A 70 -33.16 -13.60 40.35
CA SER A 70 -32.50 -14.11 41.55
C SER A 70 -30.98 -14.00 41.52
N VAL A 71 -30.37 -13.90 42.73
CA VAL A 71 -28.89 -13.87 42.86
C VAL A 71 -28.26 -15.16 42.32
N LYS A 72 -28.92 -16.28 42.47
CA LYS A 72 -28.43 -17.57 41.97
C LYS A 72 -28.35 -17.61 40.47
N GLU A 73 -29.35 -17.08 39.77
CA GLU A 73 -29.36 -16.98 38.30
C GLU A 73 -28.24 -16.07 37.81
N PHE A 74 -27.94 -15.00 38.53
CA PHE A 74 -26.83 -14.11 38.21
C PHE A 74 -25.47 -14.79 38.36
N GLU A 75 -25.26 -15.52 39.45
CA GLU A 75 -24.04 -16.30 39.68
C GLU A 75 -23.86 -17.42 38.64
N GLU A 76 -24.96 -18.08 38.25
CA GLU A 76 -24.94 -19.11 37.20
C GLU A 76 -24.59 -18.50 35.83
N LEU A 77 -25.09 -17.31 35.49
CA LEU A 77 -24.74 -16.60 34.26
C LEU A 77 -23.25 -16.24 34.24
N GLN A 78 -22.72 -15.65 35.29
CA GLN A 78 -21.30 -15.32 35.41
C GLN A 78 -20.41 -16.57 35.26
N ARG A 79 -20.81 -17.67 35.89
CA ARG A 79 -20.10 -18.94 35.78
C ARG A 79 -20.14 -19.46 34.34
N TYR A 80 -21.29 -19.40 33.69
CA TYR A 80 -21.45 -19.83 32.32
C TYR A 80 -20.57 -19.00 31.34
N GLU A 81 -20.52 -17.69 31.50
CA GLU A 81 -19.67 -16.80 30.70
C GLU A 81 -18.19 -17.16 30.86
N ARG A 82 -17.73 -17.33 32.11
CA ARG A 82 -16.36 -17.73 32.40
C ARG A 82 -16.02 -19.13 31.85
N ASP A 83 -16.83 -20.10 32.08
CA ASP A 83 -16.63 -21.49 31.64
C ASP A 83 -16.60 -21.58 30.13
N THR A 84 -17.44 -20.79 29.45
CA THR A 84 -17.48 -20.71 27.98
C THR A 84 -16.20 -20.10 27.41
N PHE A 85 -15.74 -19.01 28.01
CA PHE A 85 -14.49 -18.37 27.55
C PHE A 85 -13.28 -19.28 27.87
N GLU A 86 -13.21 -19.92 29.02
CA GLU A 86 -12.15 -20.91 29.30
C GLU A 86 -12.14 -22.07 28.32
N LYS A 87 -13.30 -22.52 27.84
CA LYS A 87 -13.38 -23.52 26.78
C LYS A 87 -12.79 -23.01 25.48
N MET A 88 -13.07 -21.76 25.11
CA MET A 88 -12.48 -21.14 23.90
C MET A 88 -10.96 -21.07 24.00
N VAL A 89 -10.42 -20.63 25.13
CA VAL A 89 -8.97 -20.56 25.37
C VAL A 89 -8.34 -21.96 25.32
N LYS A 90 -8.98 -22.96 25.91
CA LYS A 90 -8.52 -24.35 25.84
C LYS A 90 -8.51 -24.88 24.41
N GLN A 91 -9.57 -24.64 23.65
CA GLN A 91 -9.62 -25.03 22.23
C GLN A 91 -8.45 -24.46 21.42
N VAL A 92 -8.11 -23.19 21.64
CA VAL A 92 -6.96 -22.56 20.98
C VAL A 92 -5.65 -23.24 21.38
N LYS A 93 -5.46 -23.54 22.67
CA LYS A 93 -4.26 -24.23 23.16
C LYS A 93 -4.16 -25.68 22.67
N ASP A 94 -5.26 -26.40 22.71
CA ASP A 94 -5.33 -27.81 22.28
C ASP A 94 -5.01 -27.95 20.78
N CYS A 95 -5.32 -26.91 19.97
CA CYS A 95 -4.89 -26.85 18.59
C CYS A 95 -3.40 -26.63 18.42
N GLY A 96 -2.64 -26.31 19.48
CA GLY A 96 -1.20 -26.06 19.44
C GLY A 96 -0.83 -24.62 19.11
N ALA A 97 -1.76 -23.67 19.17
CA ALA A 97 -1.46 -22.25 19.01
C ALA A 97 -0.78 -21.69 20.27
N ASN A 98 0.25 -20.87 20.07
CA ASN A 98 0.95 -20.17 21.15
C ASN A 98 0.72 -18.65 21.12
N ILE A 99 0.00 -18.16 20.12
CA ILE A 99 -0.43 -16.75 20.00
C ILE A 99 -1.73 -16.67 19.21
N VAL A 100 -2.54 -15.65 19.51
CA VAL A 100 -3.80 -15.34 18.82
C VAL A 100 -3.72 -13.96 18.18
N ALA A 101 -4.10 -13.86 16.92
CA ALA A 101 -4.37 -12.59 16.25
C ALA A 101 -5.88 -12.50 15.97
N CYS A 102 -6.56 -11.52 16.57
CA CYS A 102 -7.99 -11.36 16.47
C CYS A 102 -8.37 -10.01 15.87
N GLN A 103 -9.38 -10.01 14.99
CA GLN A 103 -9.92 -8.80 14.39
C GLN A 103 -10.72 -7.97 15.43
N TRP A 104 -11.27 -8.61 16.43
CA TRP A 104 -12.08 -7.98 17.45
C TRP A 104 -11.27 -7.64 18.71
N GLY A 105 -11.84 -6.79 19.57
CA GLY A 105 -11.27 -6.46 20.85
C GLY A 105 -11.54 -7.53 21.92
N PHE A 106 -10.87 -7.39 23.06
CA PHE A 106 -11.09 -8.19 24.25
C PHE A 106 -11.41 -7.29 25.43
N ASP A 107 -12.26 -7.75 26.30
CA ASP A 107 -12.54 -7.11 27.59
C ASP A 107 -11.39 -7.37 28.57
N ASP A 108 -11.30 -6.59 29.65
CA ASP A 108 -10.22 -6.75 30.65
C ASP A 108 -10.29 -8.11 31.39
N GLU A 109 -11.48 -8.67 31.56
CA GLU A 109 -11.66 -10.00 32.10
C GLU A 109 -11.08 -11.06 31.15
N ALA A 110 -11.32 -10.93 29.84
CA ALA A 110 -10.74 -11.79 28.83
C ALA A 110 -9.20 -11.70 28.84
N ASN A 111 -8.63 -10.50 28.97
CA ASN A 111 -7.17 -10.32 29.07
C ASN A 111 -6.60 -11.02 30.31
N SER A 112 -7.28 -10.95 31.47
CA SER A 112 -6.86 -11.62 32.70
C SER A 112 -6.82 -13.15 32.53
N LEU A 113 -7.83 -13.72 31.88
CA LEU A 113 -7.89 -15.17 31.62
C LEU A 113 -6.84 -15.60 30.60
N LEU A 114 -6.58 -14.80 29.56
CA LEU A 114 -5.51 -15.06 28.60
C LEU A 114 -4.13 -15.07 29.27
N LEU A 115 -3.89 -14.15 30.21
CA LEU A 115 -2.67 -14.12 31.02
C LEU A 115 -2.52 -15.37 31.91
N GLN A 116 -3.58 -15.78 32.63
CA GLN A 116 -3.57 -16.98 33.42
C GLN A 116 -3.22 -18.22 32.60
N HIS A 117 -3.72 -18.28 31.40
CA HIS A 117 -3.43 -19.38 30.48
C HIS A 117 -2.13 -19.19 29.66
N GLN A 118 -1.37 -18.12 29.89
CA GLN A 118 -0.13 -17.82 29.15
C GLN A 118 -0.33 -17.87 27.63
N LEU A 119 -1.41 -17.29 27.15
CA LEU A 119 -1.73 -17.19 25.72
C LEU A 119 -1.67 -15.74 25.27
N PRO A 120 -0.55 -15.27 24.70
CA PRO A 120 -0.45 -13.94 24.14
C PRO A 120 -1.48 -13.72 23.04
N ALA A 121 -2.03 -12.52 22.98
CA ALA A 121 -3.03 -12.18 22.00
C ALA A 121 -2.86 -10.74 21.49
N ILE A 122 -3.18 -10.54 20.22
CA ILE A 122 -3.22 -9.25 19.53
C ILE A 122 -4.68 -8.96 19.24
N ARG A 123 -5.16 -7.80 19.68
CA ARG A 123 -6.54 -7.36 19.45
C ARG A 123 -6.62 -6.28 18.38
N TRP A 124 -7.79 -6.10 17.77
CA TRP A 124 -8.08 -5.06 16.80
C TRP A 124 -7.15 -5.08 15.59
N VAL A 125 -6.78 -6.26 15.12
CA VAL A 125 -5.99 -6.40 13.89
C VAL A 125 -6.88 -6.05 12.70
N GLY A 126 -6.44 -5.13 11.85
CA GLY A 126 -7.21 -4.72 10.67
C GLY A 126 -7.47 -5.86 9.69
N GLY A 127 -8.56 -5.78 8.93
CA GLY A 127 -8.89 -6.81 7.93
C GLY A 127 -7.77 -7.06 6.92
N PRO A 128 -7.23 -6.03 6.26
CA PRO A 128 -6.08 -6.18 5.35
C PRO A 128 -4.83 -6.77 6.02
N GLU A 129 -4.59 -6.43 7.29
CA GLU A 129 -3.47 -6.98 8.06
C GLU A 129 -3.65 -8.46 8.38
N ILE A 130 -4.89 -8.87 8.70
CA ILE A 130 -5.22 -10.29 8.92
C ILE A 130 -5.02 -11.11 7.66
N GLU A 131 -5.43 -10.61 6.50
CA GLU A 131 -5.23 -11.28 5.22
C GLU A 131 -3.75 -11.41 4.89
N LEU A 132 -2.99 -10.33 5.06
CA LEU A 132 -1.55 -10.35 4.84
C LEU A 132 -0.83 -11.31 5.81
N LEU A 133 -1.24 -11.32 7.08
CA LEU A 133 -0.72 -12.25 8.08
C LEU A 133 -1.03 -13.70 7.70
N ALA A 134 -2.24 -14.00 7.24
CA ALA A 134 -2.61 -15.33 6.79
C ALA A 134 -1.78 -15.80 5.59
N ILE A 135 -1.54 -14.91 4.61
CA ILE A 135 -0.72 -15.20 3.43
C ILE A 135 0.74 -15.42 3.83
N ALA A 136 1.31 -14.53 4.66
CA ALA A 136 2.70 -14.60 5.09
C ALA A 136 3.02 -15.86 5.89
N THR A 137 2.13 -16.22 6.83
CA THR A 137 2.33 -17.35 7.74
C THR A 137 1.80 -18.68 7.19
N ASN A 138 1.21 -18.66 5.99
CA ASN A 138 0.51 -19.80 5.39
C ASN A 138 -0.61 -20.35 6.28
N GLY A 139 -1.17 -19.49 7.14
CA GLY A 139 -2.32 -19.78 7.99
C GLY A 139 -3.63 -19.59 7.26
N ARG A 140 -4.71 -19.98 7.93
CA ARG A 140 -6.08 -19.73 7.44
C ARG A 140 -6.85 -18.91 8.46
N ILE A 141 -7.62 -17.96 7.96
CA ILE A 141 -8.55 -17.17 8.77
C ILE A 141 -9.68 -18.06 9.24
N VAL A 142 -9.94 -18.04 10.55
CA VAL A 142 -10.94 -18.89 11.20
C VAL A 142 -12.11 -18.04 11.68
N PRO A 143 -13.30 -18.20 11.11
CA PRO A 143 -14.49 -17.43 11.48
C PRO A 143 -15.26 -18.00 12.67
N ARG A 144 -14.96 -19.23 13.10
CA ARG A 144 -15.62 -19.90 14.24
C ARG A 144 -14.61 -20.77 14.97
N PHE A 145 -14.71 -20.82 16.31
CA PHE A 145 -13.83 -21.66 17.14
C PHE A 145 -13.91 -23.14 16.83
N GLU A 146 -15.10 -23.62 16.41
CA GLU A 146 -15.33 -25.01 16.04
C GLU A 146 -14.52 -25.45 14.82
N ASP A 147 -14.21 -24.49 13.94
CA ASP A 147 -13.42 -24.72 12.74
C ASP A 147 -11.91 -24.67 12.97
N LEU A 148 -11.46 -24.36 14.19
CA LEU A 148 -10.07 -24.26 14.54
C LEU A 148 -9.40 -25.64 14.54
N SER A 149 -8.27 -25.76 13.86
CA SER A 149 -7.47 -26.97 13.78
C SER A 149 -6.00 -26.64 13.56
N PHE A 150 -5.11 -27.56 13.94
CA PHE A 150 -3.67 -27.40 13.76
C PHE A 150 -3.28 -27.05 12.31
N ALA A 151 -3.96 -27.64 11.32
CA ALA A 151 -3.70 -27.39 9.89
C ALA A 151 -4.04 -25.97 9.43
N LYS A 152 -4.79 -25.20 10.22
CA LYS A 152 -5.18 -23.81 9.92
C LYS A 152 -4.29 -22.77 10.59
N LEU A 153 -3.40 -23.20 11.51
CA LEU A 153 -2.50 -22.30 12.20
C LEU A 153 -1.47 -21.71 11.23
N GLY A 154 -1.19 -20.42 11.40
CA GLY A 154 -0.06 -19.76 10.74
C GLY A 154 1.25 -20.13 11.44
N SER A 155 2.36 -20.11 10.71
CA SER A 155 3.70 -20.40 11.24
C SER A 155 4.65 -19.24 10.95
N ALA A 156 5.31 -18.75 11.99
CA ALA A 156 6.38 -17.77 11.89
C ALA A 156 7.52 -18.13 12.84
N GLY A 157 8.74 -17.72 12.49
CA GLY A 157 9.92 -18.00 13.34
C GLY A 157 9.87 -17.18 14.61
N THR A 158 9.64 -15.88 14.49
CA THR A 158 9.65 -14.98 15.64
C THR A 158 8.55 -13.92 15.54
N ILE A 159 7.89 -13.66 16.63
CA ILE A 159 6.99 -12.51 16.80
C ILE A 159 7.53 -11.68 17.94
N ARG A 160 7.79 -10.42 17.70
CA ARG A 160 8.32 -9.51 18.73
C ARG A 160 7.61 -8.17 18.71
N GLU A 161 7.45 -7.60 19.89
CA GLU A 161 7.03 -6.22 20.07
C GLU A 161 8.25 -5.31 19.98
N VAL A 162 8.17 -4.29 19.13
CA VAL A 162 9.24 -3.30 18.95
C VAL A 162 8.66 -1.92 19.23
N THR A 163 9.35 -1.17 20.09
CA THR A 163 9.00 0.21 20.41
C THR A 163 9.74 1.15 19.49
N TYR A 164 9.03 2.08 18.87
CA TYR A 164 9.62 3.07 17.96
C TYR A 164 9.43 4.48 18.48
N GLY A 165 10.52 5.25 18.45
CA GLY A 165 10.51 6.66 18.78
C GLY A 165 10.38 6.97 20.27
N THR A 166 10.09 8.24 20.57
CA THR A 166 9.94 8.77 21.92
C THR A 166 8.51 8.68 22.47
N THR A 167 7.55 8.28 21.62
CA THR A 167 6.12 8.25 21.94
C THR A 167 5.65 6.94 22.61
N ASN A 168 6.55 6.00 22.85
CA ASN A 168 6.23 4.64 23.33
C ASN A 168 5.18 3.90 22.50
N GLU A 169 5.09 4.24 21.22
CA GLU A 169 4.28 3.47 20.29
C GLU A 169 4.96 2.14 19.96
N ASN A 170 4.22 1.06 20.17
CA ASN A 170 4.69 -0.28 19.91
C ASN A 170 4.12 -0.81 18.60
N MET A 171 4.84 -1.70 17.99
CA MET A 171 4.38 -2.48 16.84
C MET A 171 4.78 -3.93 17.03
N ILE A 172 3.98 -4.82 16.49
CA ILE A 172 4.30 -6.23 16.45
C ILE A 172 4.88 -6.57 15.11
N VAL A 173 6.08 -7.14 15.13
CA VAL A 173 6.83 -7.57 13.96
C VAL A 173 6.80 -9.09 13.92
N VAL A 174 6.30 -9.65 12.81
CA VAL A 174 6.25 -11.08 12.54
C VAL A 174 7.33 -11.39 11.51
N GLU A 175 8.37 -12.10 11.94
CA GLU A 175 9.56 -12.40 11.12
C GLU A 175 9.68 -13.90 10.83
N ASP A 176 10.48 -14.23 9.82
CA ASP A 176 10.72 -15.62 9.40
C ASP A 176 9.43 -16.41 9.14
N CYS A 177 8.55 -15.76 8.38
CA CYS A 177 7.28 -16.35 7.98
C CYS A 177 7.48 -17.53 7.02
N ALA A 178 6.57 -18.48 7.06
CA ALA A 178 6.57 -19.65 6.20
C ALA A 178 6.52 -19.29 4.70
N ASN A 179 5.92 -18.14 4.36
CA ASN A 179 5.85 -17.64 2.99
C ASN A 179 6.58 -16.29 2.87
N SER A 180 7.68 -16.28 2.15
CA SER A 180 8.49 -15.07 1.93
C SER A 180 7.93 -14.08 0.92
N LYS A 181 6.72 -14.30 0.39
CA LYS A 181 6.11 -13.42 -0.62
C LYS A 181 5.55 -12.13 -0.04
N ALA A 182 5.14 -12.14 1.23
CA ALA A 182 4.68 -10.94 1.92
C ALA A 182 5.85 -10.25 2.62
N VAL A 183 6.00 -8.97 2.36
CA VAL A 183 7.05 -8.13 2.93
C VAL A 183 6.48 -6.79 3.38
N THR A 184 7.12 -6.18 4.37
CA THR A 184 6.74 -4.84 4.83
C THR A 184 7.94 -3.91 4.73
N VAL A 185 7.73 -2.73 4.15
CA VAL A 185 8.68 -1.62 4.18
C VAL A 185 8.28 -0.69 5.31
N LEU A 186 9.11 -0.61 6.35
CA LEU A 186 8.92 0.31 7.46
C LEU A 186 9.61 1.63 7.12
N VAL A 187 8.83 2.66 6.85
CA VAL A 187 9.33 4.00 6.51
C VAL A 187 9.44 4.84 7.78
N ARG A 188 10.62 5.41 8.00
CA ARG A 188 10.93 6.27 9.14
C ARG A 188 11.15 7.71 8.67
N GLY A 189 10.90 8.67 9.55
CA GLY A 189 11.14 10.08 9.25
C GLY A 189 10.82 10.98 10.43
N GLY A 190 11.45 12.17 10.46
CA GLY A 190 11.31 13.11 11.55
C GLY A 190 9.92 13.74 11.70
N ASN A 191 9.12 13.73 10.64
CA ASN A 191 7.74 14.21 10.69
C ASN A 191 6.84 13.43 9.70
N LYS A 192 5.51 13.60 9.84
CA LYS A 192 4.52 12.90 9.04
C LYS A 192 4.63 13.23 7.55
N MET A 193 4.93 14.48 7.18
CA MET A 193 5.05 14.87 5.77
C MET A 193 6.20 14.16 5.07
N ILE A 194 7.36 14.02 5.74
CA ILE A 194 8.51 13.28 5.20
C ILE A 194 8.16 11.80 5.02
N VAL A 195 7.49 11.20 5.99
CA VAL A 195 7.07 9.79 5.92
C VAL A 195 6.08 9.57 4.79
N ASP A 196 5.07 10.43 4.66
CA ASP A 196 4.04 10.32 3.62
C ASP A 196 4.65 10.52 2.22
N GLU A 197 5.59 11.47 2.07
CA GLU A 197 6.31 11.70 0.82
C GLU A 197 7.21 10.50 0.46
N ALA A 198 7.94 9.96 1.44
CA ALA A 198 8.76 8.78 1.21
C ALA A 198 7.94 7.55 0.82
N LYS A 199 6.76 7.35 1.45
CA LYS A 199 5.82 6.28 1.07
C LYS A 199 5.34 6.45 -0.37
N ARG A 200 5.00 7.68 -0.78
CA ARG A 200 4.57 7.99 -2.15
C ARG A 200 5.69 7.72 -3.16
N SER A 201 6.89 8.20 -2.88
CA SER A 201 8.07 8.00 -3.74
C SER A 201 8.41 6.51 -3.89
N LEU A 202 8.33 5.74 -2.80
CA LEU A 202 8.54 4.28 -2.84
C LEU A 202 7.47 3.57 -3.67
N HIS A 203 6.20 3.98 -3.53
CA HIS A 203 5.11 3.44 -4.33
C HIS A 203 5.32 3.69 -5.82
N ASP A 204 5.73 4.91 -6.19
CA ASP A 204 6.02 5.28 -7.59
C ASP A 204 7.19 4.46 -8.14
N ALA A 205 8.26 4.30 -7.36
CA ALA A 205 9.39 3.46 -7.74
C ALA A 205 9.00 2.00 -7.95
N MET A 206 8.15 1.44 -7.08
CA MET A 206 7.63 0.08 -7.24
C MET A 206 6.76 -0.06 -8.49
N CYS A 207 5.95 0.94 -8.83
CA CYS A 207 5.15 0.94 -10.06
C CYS A 207 6.04 0.90 -11.31
N VAL A 208 7.13 1.66 -11.31
CA VAL A 208 8.12 1.62 -12.41
C VAL A 208 8.75 0.24 -12.53
N VAL A 209 9.22 -0.34 -11.42
CA VAL A 209 9.81 -1.68 -11.42
C VAL A 209 8.83 -2.75 -11.89
N ARG A 210 7.57 -2.69 -11.44
CA ARG A 210 6.50 -3.59 -11.89
C ARG A 210 6.30 -3.51 -13.40
N ASN A 211 6.26 -2.30 -13.95
CA ASN A 211 6.11 -2.09 -15.38
C ASN A 211 7.28 -2.67 -16.16
N LEU A 212 8.52 -2.56 -15.65
CA LEU A 212 9.71 -3.14 -16.26
C LEU A 212 9.75 -4.67 -16.18
N ILE A 213 9.16 -5.27 -15.14
CA ILE A 213 9.00 -6.73 -15.06
C ILE A 213 8.02 -7.22 -16.13
N THR A 214 6.97 -6.44 -16.41
CA THR A 214 5.97 -6.76 -17.42
C THR A 214 6.50 -6.54 -18.85
N ASP A 215 7.15 -5.40 -19.10
CA ASP A 215 7.78 -5.02 -20.35
C ASP A 215 9.09 -4.28 -20.07
N ASN A 216 10.20 -4.91 -20.40
CA ASN A 216 11.56 -4.42 -20.11
C ASN A 216 12.06 -3.32 -21.07
N ARG A 217 11.22 -2.83 -21.99
CA ARG A 217 11.58 -1.75 -22.90
C ARG A 217 11.51 -0.41 -22.17
N VAL A 218 12.52 0.40 -22.40
CA VAL A 218 12.65 1.74 -21.85
C VAL A 218 12.75 2.80 -22.93
N VAL A 219 12.36 4.01 -22.59
CA VAL A 219 12.55 5.22 -23.37
C VAL A 219 13.30 6.25 -22.52
N TYR A 220 13.83 7.28 -23.14
CA TYR A 220 14.49 8.36 -22.42
C TYR A 220 13.45 9.22 -21.70
N GLY A 221 13.74 9.56 -20.44
CA GLY A 221 12.92 10.44 -19.62
C GLY A 221 13.20 11.92 -19.87
N GLY A 222 12.93 12.78 -18.87
CA GLY A 222 13.13 14.22 -19.02
C GLY A 222 12.32 14.85 -20.17
N ALA A 223 11.15 14.29 -20.47
CA ALA A 223 10.29 14.64 -21.61
C ALA A 223 10.95 14.46 -23.00
N ALA A 224 12.08 13.77 -23.11
CA ALA A 224 12.73 13.50 -24.41
C ALA A 224 11.83 12.69 -25.36
N ALA A 225 11.09 11.69 -24.82
CA ALA A 225 10.16 10.89 -25.59
C ALA A 225 8.98 11.72 -26.13
N GLU A 226 8.41 12.62 -25.31
CA GLU A 226 7.33 13.52 -25.69
C GLU A 226 7.75 14.46 -26.83
N ILE A 227 8.95 15.07 -26.73
CA ILE A 227 9.50 15.95 -27.75
C ILE A 227 9.72 15.17 -29.06
N SER A 228 10.31 13.99 -29.00
CA SER A 228 10.51 13.13 -30.16
C SER A 228 9.18 12.74 -30.83
N CYS A 229 8.15 12.44 -30.04
CA CYS A 229 6.80 12.15 -30.53
C CYS A 229 6.15 13.39 -31.16
N SER A 230 6.29 14.58 -30.55
CA SER A 230 5.79 15.83 -31.07
C SER A 230 6.39 16.10 -32.50
N VAL A 231 7.69 16.00 -32.62
CA VAL A 231 8.38 16.16 -33.93
C VAL A 231 7.91 15.14 -34.98
N ALA A 232 7.71 13.88 -34.56
CA ALA A 232 7.23 12.83 -35.46
C ALA A 232 5.78 13.10 -35.92
N VAL A 233 4.89 13.54 -35.03
CA VAL A 233 3.50 13.88 -35.35
C VAL A 233 3.44 15.12 -36.25
N GLU A 234 4.25 16.15 -36.03
CA GLU A 234 4.32 17.32 -36.89
C GLU A 234 4.73 16.93 -38.32
N ARG A 235 5.75 16.09 -38.47
CA ARG A 235 6.16 15.56 -39.79
C ARG A 235 5.06 14.75 -40.47
N ALA A 236 4.35 13.94 -39.72
CA ALA A 236 3.22 13.17 -40.23
C ALA A 236 2.04 14.07 -40.63
N ALA A 237 1.79 15.15 -39.91
CA ALA A 237 0.76 16.14 -40.21
C ALA A 237 1.03 16.84 -41.56
N ASP A 238 2.28 17.10 -41.92
CA ASP A 238 2.65 17.72 -43.21
C ASP A 238 2.31 16.84 -44.42
N GLN A 239 2.13 15.53 -44.21
CA GLN A 239 1.77 14.59 -45.29
C GLN A 239 0.26 14.44 -45.47
N VAL A 240 -0.55 15.00 -44.58
CA VAL A 240 -2.02 14.90 -44.59
C VAL A 240 -2.59 16.17 -45.24
N SER A 241 -3.36 16.01 -46.30
CA SER A 241 -3.92 17.14 -47.05
C SER A 241 -5.27 17.65 -46.55
N ASN A 242 -5.89 16.97 -45.55
CA ASN A 242 -7.23 17.27 -45.09
C ASN A 242 -7.23 18.11 -43.78
N ILE A 243 -8.42 18.52 -43.35
CA ILE A 243 -8.66 19.22 -42.07
C ILE A 243 -8.04 18.48 -40.88
N GLU A 244 -7.92 17.17 -40.94
CA GLU A 244 -7.28 16.33 -39.92
C GLU A 244 -5.86 16.79 -39.56
N GLN A 245 -5.16 17.47 -40.47
CA GLN A 245 -3.85 18.07 -40.25
C GLN A 245 -3.85 19.01 -39.03
N TYR A 246 -4.91 19.81 -38.87
CA TYR A 246 -5.02 20.74 -37.72
C TYR A 246 -5.13 20.01 -36.37
N ALA A 247 -5.86 18.92 -36.36
CA ALA A 247 -5.98 18.08 -35.14
C ALA A 247 -4.62 17.44 -34.80
N MET A 248 -3.89 16.94 -35.79
CA MET A 248 -2.56 16.36 -35.57
C MET A 248 -1.56 17.41 -35.06
N ARG A 249 -1.55 18.62 -35.61
CA ARG A 249 -0.70 19.70 -35.09
C ARG A 249 -1.08 20.14 -33.70
N SER A 250 -2.37 20.16 -33.37
CA SER A 250 -2.85 20.45 -32.01
C SER A 250 -2.41 19.38 -31.03
N PHE A 251 -2.44 18.12 -31.42
CA PHE A 251 -1.92 17.01 -30.60
C PHE A 251 -0.39 17.13 -30.38
N ALA A 252 0.38 17.47 -31.40
CA ALA A 252 1.81 17.70 -31.24
C ALA A 252 2.10 18.84 -30.25
N ARG A 253 1.36 19.97 -30.35
CA ARG A 253 1.45 21.05 -29.36
C ARG A 253 1.08 20.65 -27.96
N ALA A 254 0.10 19.74 -27.81
CA ALA A 254 -0.27 19.21 -26.49
C ALA A 254 0.86 18.37 -25.85
N LEU A 255 1.62 17.63 -26.67
CA LEU A 255 2.82 16.92 -26.21
C LEU A 255 3.92 17.88 -25.73
N ASP A 256 4.07 19.04 -26.37
CA ASP A 256 5.04 20.06 -25.98
C ASP A 256 4.71 20.71 -24.62
N ALA A 257 3.47 20.60 -24.13
CA ALA A 257 3.09 21.12 -22.81
C ALA A 257 3.81 20.40 -21.66
N ILE A 258 4.17 19.12 -21.84
CA ILE A 258 4.86 18.32 -20.79
C ILE A 258 6.27 18.84 -20.53
N PRO A 259 7.16 18.96 -21.56
CA PRO A 259 8.49 19.53 -21.33
C PRO A 259 8.45 21.00 -20.87
N MET A 260 7.45 21.79 -21.31
CA MET A 260 7.28 23.16 -20.81
C MET A 260 6.97 23.20 -19.32
N ALA A 261 6.02 22.39 -18.84
CA ALA A 261 5.70 22.28 -17.42
C ALA A 261 6.89 21.77 -16.61
N LEU A 262 7.65 20.83 -17.16
CA LEU A 262 8.85 20.31 -16.51
C LEU A 262 9.93 21.41 -16.36
N ALA A 263 10.16 22.19 -17.40
CA ALA A 263 11.10 23.32 -17.36
C ALA A 263 10.64 24.40 -16.37
N GLU A 264 9.36 24.76 -16.37
CA GLU A 264 8.77 25.75 -15.45
C GLU A 264 8.94 25.33 -14.00
N ASN A 265 8.60 24.07 -13.68
CA ASN A 265 8.75 23.53 -12.31
C ASN A 265 10.22 23.41 -11.86
N SER A 266 11.15 23.34 -12.81
CA SER A 266 12.60 23.34 -12.53
C SER A 266 13.21 24.74 -12.47
N GLY A 267 12.40 25.79 -12.65
CA GLY A 267 12.87 27.18 -12.66
C GLY A 267 13.57 27.64 -13.94
N LEU A 268 13.46 26.85 -15.01
CA LEU A 268 14.02 27.17 -16.32
C LEU A 268 13.01 27.96 -17.17
N PRO A 269 13.44 28.79 -18.13
CA PRO A 269 12.55 29.46 -19.08
C PRO A 269 11.91 28.43 -20.04
N PRO A 270 10.58 28.18 -19.95
CA PRO A 270 9.96 27.02 -20.62
C PRO A 270 10.08 27.05 -22.14
N ILE A 271 9.83 28.22 -22.74
CA ILE A 271 9.82 28.38 -24.22
C ILE A 271 11.23 28.22 -24.81
N GLU A 272 12.22 28.83 -24.15
CA GLU A 272 13.61 28.77 -24.62
C GLU A 272 14.16 27.35 -24.51
N THR A 273 13.92 26.71 -23.34
CA THR A 273 14.35 25.32 -23.07
C THR A 273 13.74 24.35 -24.07
N LEU A 274 12.41 24.42 -24.28
CA LEU A 274 11.74 23.57 -25.25
C LEU A 274 12.29 23.79 -26.67
N SER A 275 12.42 25.05 -27.11
CA SER A 275 12.90 25.39 -28.44
C SER A 275 14.33 24.89 -28.67
N HIS A 276 15.18 25.04 -27.67
CA HIS A 276 16.57 24.59 -27.73
C HIS A 276 16.63 23.06 -27.88
N VAL A 277 16.00 22.32 -26.97
CA VAL A 277 16.02 20.84 -26.97
C VAL A 277 15.39 20.28 -28.25
N LYS A 278 14.23 20.82 -28.68
CA LYS A 278 13.55 20.40 -29.91
C LYS A 278 14.39 20.65 -31.18
N SER A 279 15.09 21.79 -31.22
CA SER A 279 16.02 22.13 -32.31
C SER A 279 17.21 21.18 -32.31
N GLU A 280 17.81 20.88 -31.18
CA GLU A 280 18.95 19.97 -31.10
C GLU A 280 18.56 18.52 -31.43
N GLN A 281 17.44 18.01 -30.94
CA GLN A 281 16.91 16.69 -31.33
C GLN A 281 16.72 16.58 -32.84
N THR A 282 16.17 17.65 -33.44
CA THR A 282 15.91 17.65 -34.90
C THR A 282 17.19 17.74 -35.71
N LYS A 283 18.18 18.56 -35.29
CA LYS A 283 19.45 18.75 -36.00
C LYS A 283 20.37 17.54 -35.90
N LEU A 284 20.51 17.01 -34.69
CA LEU A 284 21.42 15.89 -34.39
C LEU A 284 20.81 14.54 -34.68
N GLY A 285 19.48 14.44 -34.76
CA GLY A 285 18.77 13.18 -34.88
C GLY A 285 18.84 12.30 -33.63
N ILE A 286 19.13 12.90 -32.47
CA ILE A 286 19.34 12.22 -31.20
C ILE A 286 18.07 12.33 -30.34
N SER A 287 17.42 11.19 -30.05
CA SER A 287 16.17 11.14 -29.28
C SER A 287 16.38 11.12 -27.75
N SER A 288 17.62 11.14 -27.27
CA SER A 288 17.94 11.11 -25.84
C SER A 288 18.00 12.48 -25.19
N LEU A 289 17.92 13.55 -25.97
CA LEU A 289 17.96 14.92 -25.44
C LEU A 289 16.63 15.29 -24.79
N GLY A 290 16.67 15.71 -23.54
CA GLY A 290 15.51 16.11 -22.74
C GLY A 290 15.78 17.38 -21.93
N VAL A 291 14.86 17.70 -21.02
CA VAL A 291 14.99 18.85 -20.12
C VAL A 291 15.88 18.47 -18.94
N ASP A 292 16.97 19.22 -18.75
CA ASP A 292 17.86 19.06 -17.59
C ASP A 292 17.25 19.75 -16.35
N CYS A 293 16.53 18.97 -15.54
CA CYS A 293 15.88 19.45 -14.32
C CYS A 293 16.82 19.58 -13.12
N MET A 294 18.02 19.01 -13.21
CA MET A 294 18.99 18.96 -12.10
C MET A 294 20.11 20.00 -12.24
N ASP A 295 20.05 20.85 -13.28
CA ASP A 295 21.07 21.86 -13.58
C ASP A 295 22.49 21.28 -13.69
N THR A 296 22.58 20.10 -14.30
CA THR A 296 23.84 19.39 -14.50
C THR A 296 24.64 19.93 -15.67
N GLY A 297 24.03 20.75 -16.52
CA GLY A 297 24.58 21.26 -17.77
C GLY A 297 24.60 20.22 -18.92
N VAL A 298 24.02 19.06 -18.72
CA VAL A 298 23.95 17.98 -19.72
C VAL A 298 22.48 17.69 -20.04
N SER A 299 22.07 17.93 -21.28
CA SER A 299 20.70 17.65 -21.75
C SER A 299 20.50 16.20 -22.22
N ASP A 300 21.55 15.37 -22.24
CA ASP A 300 21.44 13.96 -22.65
C ASP A 300 20.97 13.08 -21.49
N MET A 301 19.72 12.64 -21.56
CA MET A 301 19.09 11.78 -20.56
C MET A 301 19.75 10.39 -20.45
N LYS A 302 20.50 9.99 -21.49
CA LYS A 302 21.27 8.74 -21.43
C LYS A 302 22.44 8.87 -20.48
N GLU A 303 23.15 10.00 -20.49
CA GLU A 303 24.27 10.27 -19.58
C GLU A 303 23.81 10.53 -18.15
N GLN A 304 22.64 11.16 -17.98
CA GLN A 304 22.01 11.36 -16.71
C GLN A 304 21.33 10.10 -16.12
N PHE A 305 21.26 9.00 -16.85
CA PHE A 305 20.56 7.75 -16.48
C PHE A 305 19.07 7.93 -16.18
N VAL A 306 18.39 8.84 -16.89
CA VAL A 306 16.96 9.10 -16.74
C VAL A 306 16.17 8.32 -17.79
N PHE A 307 15.48 7.27 -17.34
CA PHE A 307 14.71 6.37 -18.19
C PHE A 307 13.30 6.19 -17.67
N ASP A 308 12.35 6.07 -18.60
CA ASP A 308 10.95 5.76 -18.31
C ASP A 308 10.55 4.42 -18.96
N PRO A 309 9.66 3.62 -18.35
CA PRO A 309 9.12 2.43 -18.99
C PRO A 309 8.31 2.79 -20.24
N LEU A 310 8.58 2.14 -21.37
CA LEU A 310 7.84 2.36 -22.60
C LEU A 310 6.34 2.11 -22.44
N ILE A 311 5.97 1.07 -21.66
CA ILE A 311 4.57 0.73 -21.41
C ILE A 311 3.82 1.88 -20.73
N SER A 312 4.45 2.56 -19.77
CA SER A 312 3.87 3.72 -19.08
C SER A 312 3.62 4.88 -20.02
N LYS A 313 4.62 5.27 -20.83
CA LYS A 313 4.50 6.37 -21.80
C LYS A 313 3.41 6.10 -22.84
N ARG A 314 3.39 4.90 -23.37
CA ARG A 314 2.35 4.49 -24.32
C ARG A 314 0.96 4.59 -23.72
N GLN A 315 0.77 4.12 -22.48
CA GLN A 315 -0.53 4.18 -21.81
C GLN A 315 -0.94 5.62 -21.48
N GLN A 316 0.00 6.48 -21.07
CA GLN A 316 -0.26 7.90 -20.83
C GLN A 316 -0.86 8.56 -22.07
N PHE A 317 -0.24 8.40 -23.24
CA PHE A 317 -0.75 8.98 -24.48
C PHE A 317 -2.11 8.42 -24.89
N LEU A 318 -2.31 7.11 -24.77
CA LEU A 318 -3.57 6.46 -25.13
C LEU A 318 -4.71 6.89 -24.20
N LEU A 319 -4.50 6.89 -22.88
CA LEU A 319 -5.53 7.26 -21.91
C LEU A 319 -5.87 8.75 -22.00
N ALA A 320 -4.88 9.63 -22.14
CA ALA A 320 -5.10 11.06 -22.33
C ALA A 320 -5.93 11.31 -23.60
N THR A 321 -5.59 10.65 -24.71
CA THR A 321 -6.34 10.77 -25.97
C THR A 321 -7.77 10.26 -25.82
N GLN A 322 -8.00 9.16 -25.10
CA GLN A 322 -9.34 8.65 -24.83
C GLN A 322 -10.17 9.62 -23.99
N LEU A 323 -9.57 10.23 -22.97
CA LEU A 323 -10.22 11.22 -22.13
C LEU A 323 -10.64 12.45 -22.94
N VAL A 324 -9.70 13.00 -23.73
CA VAL A 324 -10.00 14.15 -24.63
C VAL A 324 -11.11 13.81 -25.61
N LYS A 325 -11.07 12.61 -26.22
CA LYS A 325 -12.14 12.14 -27.10
C LYS A 325 -13.49 12.06 -26.43
N MET A 326 -13.54 11.67 -25.14
CA MET A 326 -14.78 11.64 -24.36
C MET A 326 -15.29 13.06 -24.10
N ILE A 327 -14.42 13.98 -23.69
CA ILE A 327 -14.77 15.38 -23.42
C ILE A 327 -15.30 16.07 -24.67
N LEU A 328 -14.62 15.86 -25.82
CA LEU A 328 -15.03 16.48 -27.10
C LEU A 328 -16.36 15.94 -27.64
N LYS A 329 -16.92 14.87 -27.07
CA LYS A 329 -18.25 14.35 -27.43
C LYS A 329 -19.38 14.90 -26.57
N ILE A 330 -19.07 15.74 -25.59
CA ILE A 330 -20.07 16.35 -24.71
C ILE A 330 -20.61 17.59 -25.42
N ASP A 331 -21.91 17.59 -25.74
CA ASP A 331 -22.59 18.72 -26.36
C ASP A 331 -23.22 19.64 -25.30
N ASP A 332 -23.83 19.05 -24.25
CA ASP A 332 -24.55 19.81 -23.24
C ASP A 332 -24.17 19.38 -21.82
N VAL A 333 -24.13 20.33 -20.90
CA VAL A 333 -23.92 20.10 -19.45
C VAL A 333 -25.15 20.61 -18.69
N ILE A 334 -25.89 19.70 -18.06
CA ILE A 334 -27.04 20.01 -17.22
C ILE A 334 -26.57 20.12 -15.77
N VAL A 335 -26.64 21.29 -15.20
CA VAL A 335 -26.33 21.53 -13.79
C VAL A 335 -27.65 21.64 -13.00
N HIS A 336 -27.78 20.81 -11.97
CA HIS A 336 -28.89 20.99 -11.02
C HIS A 336 -28.71 22.33 -10.29
N LYS A 337 -29.70 23.21 -10.35
CA LYS A 337 -29.76 24.34 -9.43
C LYS A 337 -30.01 23.75 -8.03
N SER A 338 -29.01 23.81 -7.17
CA SER A 338 -29.24 23.63 -5.73
C SER A 338 -30.11 24.78 -5.30
N ASP A 339 -31.33 24.48 -4.85
CA ASP A 339 -32.14 25.47 -4.13
C ASP A 339 -31.33 25.88 -2.90
N GLU A 340 -30.75 27.09 -2.98
CA GLU A 340 -30.26 27.79 -1.81
C GLU A 340 -31.52 28.10 -0.95
N GLN A 341 -31.69 27.32 0.12
CA GLN A 341 -32.48 27.69 1.29
C GLN A 341 -31.56 28.02 2.46
#